data_2a83bd1d29aa6a9d55f8e6101b1cc350
#
_entry.id   2a83bd1d29aa6a9d55f8e6101b1cc350
#
_cell.length_a   1.000
_cell.length_b   1.000
_cell.length_c   1.000
_cell.angle_alpha   90.00
_cell.angle_beta   90.00
_cell.angle_gamma   90.00
#
_symmetry.space_group_name_H-M   'P 1'
#
loop_
_entity.id
_entity.type
_entity.pdbx_description
1 polymer ?
#
loop_
_entity_poly.entity_id
_entity_poly.type
_entity_poly.pdbx_seq_one_letter_code
_entity_poly.pdbx_strand_id
1 'polypeptide(L)'
;MKRTGFARKFIRLASAAMALSLCVGTGMAAGIPEADYHAENQYMEMAIAEAREGIHCNHGGPFGTVIVKDGKVIGQGHNMVLANNDSTAHGEITAIRNAEANIESFDLTGAVLYTTGEPCPMCLAACLWANIDKVYYGCTIEDNAIIGFRDEAFDDMFGGREAFRDYLIELDRDACLKLFEEYTGLNRDKY
;
A
#
# COMPACT_ATOMS: atom_id res chain seq x y z
N MET A 1 54.57 31.19 -12.78
CA MET A 1 53.85 30.19 -13.60
C MET A 1 53.76 28.91 -12.81
N LYS A 2 52.61 28.62 -12.17
CA LYS A 2 52.32 27.33 -11.52
C LYS A 2 50.94 26.89 -11.99
N ARG A 3 50.87 25.79 -12.74
CA ARG A 3 49.66 25.13 -13.20
C ARG A 3 49.11 24.30 -12.05
N THR A 4 47.88 24.61 -11.56
CA THR A 4 47.16 23.78 -10.62
C THR A 4 46.23 22.86 -11.40
N GLY A 5 46.46 21.55 -11.23
CA GLY A 5 45.69 20.49 -11.85
C GLY A 5 44.28 20.39 -11.22
N PHE A 6 43.30 20.35 -12.08
CA PHE A 6 41.90 20.13 -11.73
C PHE A 6 41.64 18.61 -11.63
N ALA A 7 41.56 18.09 -10.41
CA ALA A 7 41.23 16.70 -10.18
C ALA A 7 39.72 16.46 -10.45
N ARG A 8 39.40 15.72 -11.52
CA ARG A 8 38.06 15.23 -11.81
C ARG A 8 37.68 14.16 -10.76
N LYS A 9 36.76 14.52 -9.85
CA LYS A 9 36.07 13.56 -9.01
C LYS A 9 35.09 12.76 -9.89
N PHE A 10 35.40 11.48 -10.08
CA PHE A 10 34.41 10.51 -10.60
C PHE A 10 33.31 10.29 -9.55
N ILE A 11 32.12 10.80 -9.82
CA ILE A 11 30.91 10.43 -9.08
C ILE A 11 30.55 9.01 -9.54
N ARG A 12 30.73 8.03 -8.66
CA ARG A 12 30.18 6.69 -8.85
C ARG A 12 28.67 6.80 -8.69
N LEU A 13 27.94 6.57 -9.78
CA LEU A 13 26.52 6.26 -9.70
C LEU A 13 26.38 4.95 -8.89
N ALA A 14 25.88 5.05 -7.69
CA ALA A 14 25.37 3.91 -6.95
C ALA A 14 24.04 3.50 -7.59
N SER A 15 24.03 2.40 -8.32
CA SER A 15 22.80 1.73 -8.74
C SER A 15 22.06 1.34 -7.46
N ALA A 16 20.94 1.99 -7.17
CA ALA A 16 20.00 1.51 -6.17
C ALA A 16 19.40 0.22 -6.71
N ALA A 17 19.99 -0.90 -6.31
CA ALA A 17 19.34 -2.19 -6.46
C ALA A 17 18.09 -2.15 -5.55
N MET A 18 16.90 -2.24 -6.15
CA MET A 18 15.66 -2.52 -5.44
C MET A 18 15.89 -3.81 -4.65
N ALA A 19 16.09 -3.67 -3.35
CA ALA A 19 16.16 -4.80 -2.45
C ALA A 19 14.73 -5.34 -2.34
N LEU A 20 14.46 -6.45 -3.02
CA LEU A 20 13.37 -7.33 -2.70
C LEU A 20 13.62 -7.79 -1.27
N SER A 21 12.91 -7.23 -0.31
CA SER A 21 12.99 -7.64 1.09
C SER A 21 12.31 -9.01 1.21
N LEU A 22 13.09 -10.05 0.93
CA LEU A 22 12.72 -11.40 1.35
C LEU A 22 12.68 -11.42 2.88
N CYS A 23 11.58 -11.90 3.47
CA CYS A 23 11.47 -12.19 4.89
C CYS A 23 12.59 -13.15 5.32
N VAL A 24 13.77 -12.63 5.66
CA VAL A 24 14.89 -13.45 6.15
C VAL A 24 14.81 -13.50 7.68
N GLY A 25 13.83 -14.24 8.17
CA GLY A 25 13.87 -14.81 9.52
C GLY A 25 14.57 -16.17 9.45
N THR A 26 15.48 -16.44 10.39
CA THR A 26 16.18 -17.72 10.55
C THR A 26 15.21 -18.83 11.02
N GLY A 27 14.39 -19.29 10.14
CA GLY A 27 13.49 -20.42 10.20
C GLY A 27 13.04 -20.66 8.77
N MET A 28 13.11 -21.90 8.27
CA MET A 28 12.77 -22.28 6.89
C MET A 28 11.56 -21.46 6.43
N ALA A 29 11.76 -20.56 5.49
CA ALA A 29 10.69 -19.79 4.86
C ALA A 29 9.82 -20.80 4.08
N ALA A 30 8.75 -21.28 4.72
CA ALA A 30 7.62 -21.79 3.97
C ALA A 30 7.16 -20.59 3.13
N GLY A 31 7.25 -20.69 1.81
CA GLY A 31 6.80 -19.64 0.91
C GLY A 31 5.36 -19.26 1.26
N ILE A 32 4.98 -18.02 0.96
CA ILE A 32 3.59 -17.57 1.11
C ILE A 32 2.72 -18.56 0.34
N PRO A 33 1.68 -19.19 0.97
CA PRO A 33 0.82 -20.13 0.29
C PRO A 33 0.18 -19.50 -0.95
N GLU A 34 -0.04 -20.27 -2.00
CA GLU A 34 -0.82 -19.79 -3.15
C GLU A 34 -2.25 -19.48 -2.70
N ALA A 35 -2.81 -18.34 -3.16
CA ALA A 35 -4.19 -18.01 -2.88
C ALA A 35 -5.14 -18.86 -3.73
N ASP A 36 -6.25 -19.27 -3.13
CA ASP A 36 -7.37 -19.93 -3.81
C ASP A 36 -8.48 -18.94 -4.24
N TYR A 37 -8.18 -17.66 -4.17
CA TYR A 37 -9.07 -16.55 -4.55
C TYR A 37 -8.31 -15.51 -5.37
N HIS A 38 -9.00 -14.88 -6.34
CA HIS A 38 -8.43 -13.91 -7.27
C HIS A 38 -9.39 -12.77 -7.53
N ALA A 39 -8.85 -11.58 -7.76
CA ALA A 39 -9.59 -10.43 -8.23
C ALA A 39 -9.74 -10.47 -9.76
N GLU A 40 -10.85 -9.94 -10.28
CA GLU A 40 -11.05 -9.79 -11.73
C GLU A 40 -10.16 -8.66 -12.29
N ASN A 41 -9.95 -7.60 -11.51
CA ASN A 41 -9.10 -6.48 -11.88
C ASN A 41 -7.63 -6.80 -11.58
N GLN A 42 -6.76 -6.70 -12.60
CA GLN A 42 -5.33 -7.01 -12.46
C GLN A 42 -4.60 -6.16 -11.41
N TYR A 43 -4.98 -4.90 -11.21
CA TYR A 43 -4.32 -4.02 -10.23
C TYR A 43 -4.82 -4.29 -8.82
N MET A 44 -6.08 -4.69 -8.66
CA MET A 44 -6.58 -5.18 -7.38
C MET A 44 -5.92 -6.51 -7.02
N GLU A 45 -5.72 -7.41 -7.98
CA GLU A 45 -4.96 -8.65 -7.77
C GLU A 45 -3.53 -8.37 -7.26
N MET A 46 -2.85 -7.36 -7.83
CA MET A 46 -1.54 -6.92 -7.36
C MET A 46 -1.60 -6.34 -5.94
N ALA A 47 -2.64 -5.56 -5.61
CA ALA A 47 -2.84 -5.03 -4.27
C ALA A 47 -3.08 -6.14 -3.24
N ILE A 48 -3.84 -7.18 -3.61
CA ILE A 48 -4.02 -8.39 -2.78
C ILE A 48 -2.68 -9.10 -2.55
N ALA A 49 -1.86 -9.25 -3.60
CA ALA A 49 -0.54 -9.88 -3.47
C ALA A 49 0.39 -9.11 -2.51
N GLU A 50 0.41 -7.77 -2.60
CA GLU A 50 1.11 -6.90 -1.64
C GLU A 50 0.61 -7.12 -0.20
N ALA A 51 -0.71 -7.10 0.01
CA ALA A 51 -1.30 -7.33 1.33
C ALA A 51 -0.90 -8.72 1.89
N ARG A 52 -0.93 -9.76 1.06
CA ARG A 52 -0.52 -11.13 1.46
C ARG A 52 0.95 -11.19 1.86
N GLU A 53 1.84 -10.51 1.13
CA GLU A 53 3.24 -10.39 1.55
C GLU A 53 3.33 -9.75 2.96
N GLY A 54 2.64 -8.64 3.17
CA GLY A 54 2.63 -7.94 4.46
C GLY A 54 2.17 -8.79 5.63
N ILE A 55 1.03 -9.49 5.50
CA ILE A 55 0.48 -10.31 6.59
C ILE A 55 1.30 -11.56 6.88
N HIS A 56 1.87 -12.20 5.87
CA HIS A 56 2.73 -13.38 6.06
C HIS A 56 4.10 -13.01 6.65
N CYS A 57 4.63 -11.83 6.32
CA CYS A 57 5.85 -11.29 6.94
C CYS A 57 5.62 -10.63 8.30
N ASN A 58 4.37 -10.58 8.79
CA ASN A 58 4.00 -9.89 10.04
C ASN A 58 4.35 -8.39 10.04
N HIS A 59 4.23 -7.74 8.87
CA HIS A 59 4.48 -6.30 8.73
C HIS A 59 3.32 -5.44 9.22
N GLY A 60 2.07 -5.95 9.14
CA GLY A 60 0.88 -5.23 9.55
C GLY A 60 -0.42 -5.92 9.14
N GLY A 61 -1.48 -5.14 8.97
CA GLY A 61 -2.81 -5.61 8.56
C GLY A 61 -2.92 -5.95 7.07
N PRO A 62 -4.07 -6.49 6.63
CA PRO A 62 -4.28 -7.02 5.27
C PRO A 62 -4.56 -5.91 4.25
N PHE A 63 -3.77 -4.83 4.30
CA PHE A 63 -3.96 -3.64 3.47
C PHE A 63 -2.79 -3.48 2.50
N GLY A 64 -3.05 -3.78 1.23
CA GLY A 64 -2.11 -3.64 0.14
C GLY A 64 -2.62 -2.63 -0.89
N THR A 65 -1.71 -1.91 -1.52
CA THR A 65 -2.04 -0.79 -2.39
C THR A 65 -1.12 -0.75 -3.61
N VAL A 66 -1.72 -0.43 -4.75
CA VAL A 66 -1.02 -0.23 -6.04
C VAL A 66 -1.46 1.09 -6.66
N ILE A 67 -0.51 1.89 -7.14
CA ILE A 67 -0.75 3.16 -7.82
C ILE A 67 -0.34 3.05 -9.27
N VAL A 68 -1.25 3.42 -10.17
CA VAL A 68 -1.12 3.26 -11.62
C VAL A 68 -1.26 4.61 -12.32
N LYS A 69 -0.35 4.93 -13.23
CA LYS A 69 -0.43 6.09 -14.12
C LYS A 69 -0.11 5.68 -15.54
N ASP A 70 -0.92 6.08 -16.52
CA ASP A 70 -0.75 5.73 -17.95
C ASP A 70 -0.60 4.21 -18.18
N GLY A 71 -1.36 3.40 -17.43
CA GLY A 71 -1.34 1.93 -17.50
C GLY A 71 -0.10 1.27 -16.90
N LYS A 72 0.76 2.04 -16.23
CA LYS A 72 1.98 1.53 -15.57
C LYS A 72 1.87 1.65 -14.06
N VAL A 73 2.28 0.64 -13.34
CA VAL A 73 2.46 0.70 -11.89
C VAL A 73 3.64 1.62 -11.59
N ILE A 74 3.37 2.71 -10.85
CA ILE A 74 4.38 3.68 -10.43
C ILE A 74 4.73 3.56 -8.94
N GLY A 75 3.88 2.93 -8.14
CA GLY A 75 4.11 2.67 -6.72
C GLY A 75 3.25 1.51 -6.23
N GLN A 76 3.74 0.79 -5.26
CA GLN A 76 3.03 -0.27 -4.56
C GLN A 76 3.53 -0.37 -3.13
N GLY A 77 2.74 -0.95 -2.25
CA GLY A 77 3.09 -1.14 -0.86
C GLY A 77 1.96 -1.78 -0.06
N HIS A 78 2.30 -2.21 1.13
CA HIS A 78 1.35 -2.77 2.08
C HIS A 78 1.50 -2.12 3.45
N ASN A 79 0.62 -2.45 4.36
CA ASN A 79 0.67 -1.96 5.74
C ASN A 79 1.97 -2.40 6.43
N MET A 80 2.75 -1.42 6.89
CA MET A 80 4.06 -1.58 7.52
C MET A 80 4.06 -1.13 8.98
N VAL A 81 2.90 -0.97 9.61
CA VAL A 81 2.77 -0.41 10.97
C VAL A 81 3.60 -1.19 11.98
N LEU A 82 3.51 -2.52 11.98
CA LEU A 82 4.24 -3.36 12.93
C LEU A 82 5.74 -3.42 12.59
N ALA A 83 6.09 -3.55 11.32
CA ALA A 83 7.49 -3.65 10.90
C ALA A 83 8.28 -2.37 11.17
N ASN A 84 7.66 -1.19 10.94
CA ASN A 84 8.31 0.11 11.10
C ASN A 84 8.10 0.71 12.50
N ASN A 85 7.20 0.14 13.31
CA ASN A 85 6.71 0.75 14.55
C ASN A 85 6.21 2.20 14.30
N ASP A 86 5.48 2.38 13.19
CA ASP A 86 4.95 3.65 12.69
C ASP A 86 3.46 3.51 12.40
N SER A 87 2.61 4.12 13.23
CA SER A 87 1.14 4.08 13.11
C SER A 87 0.61 4.73 11.81
N THR A 88 1.42 5.48 11.09
CA THR A 88 1.05 6.12 9.83
C THR A 88 1.45 5.29 8.60
N ALA A 89 2.23 4.23 8.75
CA ALA A 89 2.72 3.41 7.65
C ALA A 89 1.64 2.45 7.09
N HIS A 90 0.47 2.98 6.75
CA HIS A 90 -0.58 2.26 6.06
C HIS A 90 -0.18 1.92 4.62
N GLY A 91 -0.88 1.00 3.97
CA GLY A 91 -0.59 0.53 2.62
C GLY A 91 -0.57 1.69 1.61
N GLU A 92 -1.57 2.56 1.67
CA GLU A 92 -1.71 3.73 0.80
C GLU A 92 -0.55 4.72 1.00
N ILE A 93 -0.19 5.01 2.26
CA ILE A 93 0.93 5.91 2.58
C ILE A 93 2.25 5.33 2.06
N THR A 94 2.45 4.03 2.24
CA THR A 94 3.63 3.33 1.74
C THR A 94 3.70 3.38 0.21
N ALA A 95 2.59 3.11 -0.48
CA ALA A 95 2.51 3.15 -1.93
C ALA A 95 2.70 4.57 -2.50
N ILE A 96 2.10 5.61 -1.86
CA ILE A 96 2.28 7.01 -2.25
C ILE A 96 3.76 7.40 -2.15
N ARG A 97 4.42 7.14 -1.03
CA ARG A 97 5.86 7.42 -0.85
C ARG A 97 6.73 6.74 -1.91
N ASN A 98 6.42 5.49 -2.23
CA ASN A 98 7.14 4.75 -3.26
C ASN A 98 6.88 5.32 -4.67
N ALA A 99 5.63 5.70 -4.98
CA ALA A 99 5.28 6.32 -6.25
C ALA A 99 6.00 7.66 -6.44
N GLU A 100 5.93 8.54 -5.45
CA GLU A 100 6.59 9.85 -5.45
C GLU A 100 8.11 9.73 -5.63
N ALA A 101 8.73 8.76 -4.94
CA ALA A 101 10.16 8.49 -5.08
C ALA A 101 10.51 7.95 -6.47
N ASN A 102 9.67 7.08 -7.05
CA ASN A 102 9.92 6.46 -8.36
C ASN A 102 9.79 7.45 -9.51
N ILE A 103 8.87 8.42 -9.42
CA ILE A 103 8.70 9.44 -10.47
C ILE A 103 9.40 10.77 -10.15
N GLU A 104 10.10 10.84 -9.00
CA GLU A 104 10.79 12.03 -8.50
C GLU A 104 9.86 13.27 -8.41
N SER A 105 8.58 13.07 -8.03
CA SER A 105 7.56 14.11 -7.92
C SER A 105 6.57 13.78 -6.80
N PHE A 106 6.14 14.81 -6.05
CA PHE A 106 5.04 14.69 -5.09
C PHE A 106 3.65 14.79 -5.76
N ASP A 107 3.58 15.16 -7.04
CA ASP A 107 2.33 15.34 -7.78
C ASP A 107 2.02 14.07 -8.60
N LEU A 108 1.03 13.32 -8.14
CA LEU A 108 0.54 12.09 -8.78
C LEU A 108 -0.69 12.35 -9.67
N THR A 109 -0.93 13.59 -10.12
CA THR A 109 -2.04 13.92 -11.05
C THR A 109 -2.07 12.95 -12.22
N GLY A 110 -3.24 12.41 -12.55
CA GLY A 110 -3.43 11.39 -13.58
C GLY A 110 -3.21 9.96 -13.10
N ALA A 111 -2.84 9.76 -11.82
CA ALA A 111 -2.71 8.43 -11.25
C ALA A 111 -4.02 7.95 -10.61
N VAL A 112 -4.18 6.62 -10.57
CA VAL A 112 -5.28 5.91 -9.95
C VAL A 112 -4.73 4.96 -8.91
N LEU A 113 -5.35 4.89 -7.74
CA LEU A 113 -4.97 4.02 -6.64
C LEU A 113 -5.95 2.86 -6.50
N TYR A 114 -5.43 1.66 -6.28
CA TYR A 114 -6.17 0.44 -5.96
C TYR A 114 -5.71 -0.06 -4.58
N THR A 115 -6.63 -0.32 -3.66
CA THR A 115 -6.34 -0.76 -2.30
C THR A 115 -7.33 -1.82 -1.83
N THR A 116 -6.88 -2.78 -1.04
CA THR A 116 -7.71 -3.90 -0.57
C THR A 116 -8.77 -3.51 0.45
N GLY A 117 -8.54 -2.43 1.19
CA GLY A 117 -9.52 -1.86 2.13
C GLY A 117 -9.79 -0.41 1.81
N GLU A 118 -10.99 0.06 2.13
CA GLU A 118 -11.39 1.46 1.98
C GLU A 118 -10.48 2.37 2.82
N PRO A 119 -9.88 3.43 2.23
CA PRO A 119 -8.95 4.29 2.93
C PRO A 119 -9.56 4.94 4.18
N CYS A 120 -8.85 4.87 5.31
CA CYS A 120 -9.20 5.64 6.49
C CYS A 120 -9.04 7.16 6.20
N PRO A 121 -9.58 8.06 7.06
CA PRO A 121 -9.48 9.51 6.82
C PRO A 121 -8.06 10.04 6.61
N MET A 122 -7.05 9.45 7.27
CA MET A 122 -5.64 9.81 7.07
C MET A 122 -5.18 9.48 5.63
N CYS A 123 -5.44 8.26 5.17
CA CYS A 123 -5.05 7.81 3.84
C CYS A 123 -5.82 8.54 2.73
N LEU A 124 -7.12 8.79 2.94
CA LEU A 124 -7.94 9.56 2.01
C LEU A 124 -7.38 10.99 1.86
N ALA A 125 -7.04 11.65 2.97
CA ALA A 125 -6.39 12.95 2.92
C ALA A 125 -5.05 12.92 2.19
N ALA A 126 -4.24 11.87 2.40
CA ALA A 126 -2.97 11.70 1.69
C ALA A 126 -3.16 11.52 0.18
N CYS A 127 -4.16 10.75 -0.24
CA CYS A 127 -4.51 10.61 -1.66
C CYS A 127 -4.88 11.95 -2.30
N LEU A 128 -5.67 12.78 -1.58
CA LEU A 128 -6.04 14.12 -2.05
C LEU A 128 -4.82 15.07 -2.11
N TRP A 129 -3.93 15.03 -1.12
CA TRP A 129 -2.69 15.82 -1.12
C TRP A 129 -1.72 15.41 -2.24
N ALA A 130 -1.67 14.13 -2.58
CA ALA A 130 -0.87 13.61 -3.68
C ALA A 130 -1.50 13.87 -5.06
N ASN A 131 -2.69 14.47 -5.15
CA ASN A 131 -3.45 14.70 -6.38
C ASN A 131 -3.79 13.41 -7.13
N ILE A 132 -4.09 12.31 -6.43
CA ILE A 132 -4.57 11.08 -7.05
C ILE A 132 -5.98 11.31 -7.60
N ASP A 133 -6.22 10.96 -8.86
CA ASP A 133 -7.47 11.26 -9.56
C ASP A 133 -8.64 10.42 -9.07
N LYS A 134 -8.38 9.16 -8.66
CA LYS A 134 -9.41 8.21 -8.24
C LYS A 134 -8.85 7.11 -7.34
N VAL A 135 -9.67 6.62 -6.43
CA VAL A 135 -9.37 5.47 -5.57
C VAL A 135 -10.41 4.38 -5.79
N TYR A 136 -9.93 3.17 -6.09
CA TYR A 136 -10.71 1.94 -6.07
C TYR A 136 -10.33 1.14 -4.84
N TYR A 137 -11.32 0.66 -4.10
CA TYR A 137 -11.11 -0.12 -2.89
C TYR A 137 -11.93 -1.42 -2.91
N GLY A 138 -11.46 -2.43 -2.19
CA GLY A 138 -12.14 -3.71 -2.06
C GLY A 138 -13.13 -3.72 -0.90
N CYS A 139 -12.65 -4.01 0.29
CA CYS A 139 -13.44 -4.09 1.51
C CYS A 139 -13.84 -2.69 2.01
N THR A 140 -15.04 -2.58 2.56
CA THR A 140 -15.54 -1.34 3.15
C THR A 140 -14.94 -1.08 4.55
N ILE A 141 -15.21 0.09 5.11
CA ILE A 141 -14.82 0.41 6.50
C ILE A 141 -15.49 -0.53 7.51
N GLU A 142 -16.73 -0.92 7.27
CA GLU A 142 -17.45 -1.88 8.10
C GLU A 142 -16.77 -3.26 8.04
N ASP A 143 -16.28 -3.68 6.86
CA ASP A 143 -15.50 -4.91 6.72
C ASP A 143 -14.16 -4.82 7.50
N ASN A 144 -13.49 -3.67 7.48
CA ASN A 144 -12.30 -3.41 8.29
C ASN A 144 -12.59 -3.54 9.78
N ALA A 145 -13.74 -3.02 10.25
CA ALA A 145 -14.18 -3.09 11.64
C ALA A 145 -14.46 -4.54 12.08
N ILE A 146 -15.05 -5.39 11.21
CA ILE A 146 -15.31 -6.81 11.49
C ILE A 146 -14.02 -7.56 11.87
N ILE A 147 -12.91 -7.26 11.21
CA ILE A 147 -11.62 -7.89 11.50
C ILE A 147 -10.81 -7.18 12.61
N GLY A 148 -11.38 -6.16 13.24
CA GLY A 148 -10.87 -5.51 14.44
C GLY A 148 -10.06 -4.23 14.21
N PHE A 149 -10.10 -3.63 13.00
CA PHE A 149 -9.59 -2.28 12.76
C PHE A 149 -10.65 -1.23 13.08
N ARG A 150 -10.23 -0.04 13.51
CA ARG A 150 -11.13 0.96 14.14
C ARG A 150 -11.39 2.17 13.23
N ASP A 151 -11.28 2.01 11.94
CA ASP A 151 -11.43 3.08 10.95
C ASP A 151 -12.82 3.73 10.99
N GLU A 152 -13.88 2.93 11.27
CA GLU A 152 -15.25 3.39 11.44
C GLU A 152 -15.38 4.50 12.50
N ALA A 153 -14.67 4.36 13.64
CA ALA A 153 -14.71 5.36 14.69
C ALA A 153 -14.10 6.71 14.26
N PHE A 154 -13.14 6.70 13.34
CA PHE A 154 -12.58 7.93 12.77
C PHE A 154 -13.47 8.51 11.68
N ASP A 155 -14.11 7.68 10.86
CA ASP A 155 -15.02 8.13 9.81
C ASP A 155 -16.19 8.91 10.37
N ASP A 156 -16.81 8.42 11.44
CA ASP A 156 -17.89 9.11 12.17
C ASP A 156 -17.48 10.52 12.62
N MET A 157 -16.22 10.69 13.05
CA MET A 157 -15.70 11.99 13.50
C MET A 157 -15.56 13.01 12.36
N PHE A 158 -15.41 12.54 11.12
CA PHE A 158 -15.21 13.41 9.94
C PHE A 158 -16.47 13.64 9.11
N GLY A 159 -17.63 13.07 9.51
CA GLY A 159 -18.94 13.37 8.93
C GLY A 159 -19.32 12.51 7.73
N GLY A 160 -18.64 11.38 7.52
CA GLY A 160 -19.04 10.34 6.56
C GLY A 160 -18.53 10.58 5.13
N ARG A 161 -18.80 9.59 4.28
CA ARG A 161 -18.16 9.40 2.96
C ARG A 161 -18.98 9.86 1.77
N GLU A 162 -20.20 10.29 2.00
CA GLU A 162 -21.09 10.68 0.92
C GLU A 162 -20.48 11.74 -0.02
N ALA A 163 -19.63 12.62 0.53
CA ALA A 163 -18.92 13.64 -0.24
C ALA A 163 -17.88 13.07 -1.23
N PHE A 164 -17.48 11.80 -1.08
CA PHE A 164 -16.44 11.16 -1.89
C PHE A 164 -16.95 10.07 -2.82
N ARG A 165 -18.26 9.92 -2.98
CA ARG A 165 -18.93 8.86 -3.76
C ARG A 165 -18.36 8.69 -5.18
N ASP A 166 -18.07 9.80 -5.88
CA ASP A 166 -17.55 9.77 -7.24
C ASP A 166 -16.01 9.57 -7.30
N TYR A 167 -15.36 9.61 -6.14
CA TYR A 167 -13.91 9.46 -5.98
C TYR A 167 -13.54 8.08 -5.42
N LEU A 168 -14.29 7.56 -4.43
CA LEU A 168 -14.13 6.24 -3.82
C LEU A 168 -15.06 5.25 -4.51
N ILE A 169 -14.51 4.23 -5.13
CA ILE A 169 -15.29 3.23 -5.88
C ILE A 169 -14.95 1.84 -5.38
N GLU A 170 -15.97 1.10 -4.91
CA GLU A 170 -15.83 -0.30 -4.50
C GLU A 170 -15.47 -1.17 -5.70
N LEU A 171 -14.50 -2.06 -5.54
CA LEU A 171 -14.02 -2.96 -6.58
C LEU A 171 -13.50 -4.26 -5.97
N ASP A 172 -13.94 -5.40 -6.52
CA ASP A 172 -13.48 -6.76 -6.15
C ASP A 172 -13.58 -7.08 -4.64
N ARG A 173 -14.63 -6.57 -3.96
CA ARG A 173 -14.85 -6.73 -2.53
C ARG A 173 -14.78 -8.19 -2.08
N ASP A 174 -15.37 -9.13 -2.85
CA ASP A 174 -15.42 -10.55 -2.47
C ASP A 174 -14.01 -11.17 -2.38
N ALA A 175 -13.11 -10.82 -3.31
CA ALA A 175 -11.72 -11.27 -3.27
C ALA A 175 -10.97 -10.66 -2.08
N CYS A 176 -11.20 -9.38 -1.78
CA CYS A 176 -10.61 -8.72 -0.63
C CYS A 176 -11.14 -9.25 0.71
N LEU A 177 -12.42 -9.65 0.78
CA LEU A 177 -12.96 -10.34 1.96
C LEU A 177 -12.24 -11.66 2.24
N LYS A 178 -11.88 -12.41 1.19
CA LYS A 178 -11.08 -13.65 1.36
C LYS A 178 -9.69 -13.39 1.95
N LEU A 179 -9.04 -12.30 1.56
CA LEU A 179 -7.80 -11.84 2.19
C LEU A 179 -8.01 -11.53 3.68
N PHE A 180 -9.13 -10.91 4.06
CA PHE A 180 -9.44 -10.61 5.46
C PHE A 180 -9.71 -11.87 6.27
N GLU A 181 -10.37 -12.88 5.68
CA GLU A 181 -10.53 -14.21 6.27
C GLU A 181 -9.17 -14.87 6.48
N GLU A 182 -8.27 -14.83 5.47
CA GLU A 182 -6.89 -15.34 5.58
C GLU A 182 -6.13 -14.66 6.72
N TYR A 183 -6.16 -13.32 6.80
CA TYR A 183 -5.54 -12.57 7.89
C TYR A 183 -6.07 -12.97 9.27
N THR A 184 -7.38 -13.14 9.40
CA THR A 184 -8.01 -13.58 10.66
C THR A 184 -7.52 -14.96 11.06
N GLY A 185 -7.35 -15.87 10.08
CA GLY A 185 -6.82 -17.22 10.29
C GLY A 185 -5.36 -17.24 10.77
N LEU A 186 -4.56 -16.23 10.47
CA LEU A 186 -3.18 -16.10 10.94
C LEU A 186 -3.07 -15.77 12.44
N ASN A 187 -4.18 -15.39 13.09
CA ASN A 187 -4.27 -15.09 14.53
C ASN A 187 -3.19 -14.08 15.00
N ARG A 188 -2.99 -13.00 14.25
CA ARG A 188 -2.03 -11.94 14.56
C ARG A 188 -2.59 -10.96 15.58
N ASP A 189 -1.68 -10.31 16.32
CA ASP A 189 -2.03 -9.20 17.21
C ASP A 189 -2.56 -8.00 16.39
N LYS A 190 -3.54 -7.28 16.96
CA LYS A 190 -4.09 -6.04 16.39
C LYS A 190 -3.38 -4.84 17.02
N TYR A 191 -3.24 -3.76 16.26
CA TYR A 191 -2.62 -2.49 16.69
C TYR A 191 -3.58 -1.31 16.57
#